data_d82f861dd42e979690e40c26a227be70
#
_entry.id   d82f861dd42e979690e40c26a227be70
#
_cell.length_a   1.000
_cell.length_b   1.000
_cell.length_c   1.000
_cell.angle_alpha   90.00
_cell.angle_beta   90.00
_cell.angle_gamma   90.00
#
_symmetry.space_group_name_H-M   'P 1'
#
loop_
_entity.id
_entity.type
_entity.pdbx_description
1 polymer ?
#
loop_
_entity_poly.entity_id
_entity_poly.type
_entity_poly.pdbx_seq_one_letter_code
_entity_poly.pdbx_strand_id
1 'polypeptide(L)'
;HHEGSIAIDGRDVFASDPNELRVAVGMVFQHPNPFPLSIRDNILYGPRRMRRISKAEGDEIVERSLRDAGLFDEVKDKLDQSGLGISGGQQQRLCIARALAVDPQVLLMDEPTSALDPISTGLVEELMLSLARERTVVVVTHNMQQATRVADRTAFFYLGELVEEGPTKHLFSDPREQRTQEYLTGRFG
;
A
#
# COMPACT_ATOMS: atom_id res chain seq x y z
N HIS A 1 13.93 22.65 -1.68
CA HIS A 1 12.80 23.58 -1.65
C HIS A 1 11.61 22.88 -2.29
N HIS A 2 10.47 22.87 -1.62
CA HIS A 2 9.19 22.48 -2.20
C HIS A 2 8.33 23.74 -2.29
N GLU A 3 7.54 23.84 -3.35
CA GLU A 3 6.52 24.86 -3.51
C GLU A 3 5.15 24.18 -3.54
N GLY A 4 4.16 24.76 -2.91
CA GLY A 4 2.83 24.20 -2.78
C GLY A 4 2.52 23.68 -1.37
N SER A 5 1.38 23.00 -1.23
CA SER A 5 0.89 22.43 0.02
C SER A 5 0.42 21.00 -0.18
N ILE A 6 0.62 20.17 0.85
CA ILE A 6 0.07 18.82 0.93
C ILE A 6 -0.74 18.75 2.22
N ALA A 7 -1.99 18.33 2.13
CA ALA A 7 -2.85 18.18 3.29
C ALA A 7 -3.45 16.77 3.37
N ILE A 8 -3.58 16.24 4.58
CA ILE A 8 -4.30 15.01 4.90
C ILE A 8 -5.39 15.38 5.91
N ASP A 9 -6.64 15.12 5.57
CA ASP A 9 -7.81 15.53 6.36
C ASP A 9 -7.78 17.02 6.76
N GLY A 10 -7.36 17.89 5.82
CA GLY A 10 -7.26 19.33 6.03
C GLY A 10 -6.06 19.78 6.88
N ARG A 11 -5.21 18.88 7.35
CA ARG A 11 -3.98 19.20 8.10
C ARG A 11 -2.80 19.27 7.16
N ASP A 12 -2.04 20.35 7.24
CA ASP A 12 -0.80 20.52 6.48
C ASP A 12 0.25 19.51 6.93
N VAL A 13 0.72 18.68 5.99
CA VAL A 13 1.74 17.65 6.22
C VAL A 13 3.05 18.25 6.75
N PHE A 14 3.44 19.44 6.27
CA PHE A 14 4.69 20.10 6.67
C PHE A 14 4.63 20.76 8.05
N ALA A 15 3.41 21.05 8.53
CA ALA A 15 3.18 21.59 9.87
C ALA A 15 2.87 20.50 10.91
N SER A 16 2.66 19.26 10.48
CA SER A 16 2.30 18.13 11.36
C SER A 16 3.53 17.53 12.05
N ASP A 17 3.34 16.94 13.24
CA ASP A 17 4.38 16.12 13.88
C ASP A 17 4.71 14.91 12.99
N PRO A 18 6.00 14.70 12.65
CA PRO A 18 6.39 13.60 11.77
C PRO A 18 6.05 12.20 12.32
N ASN A 19 5.94 12.04 13.64
CA ASN A 19 5.59 10.74 14.23
C ASN A 19 4.09 10.49 14.11
N GLU A 20 3.25 11.50 14.35
CA GLU A 20 1.79 11.41 14.12
C GLU A 20 1.50 11.13 12.64
N LEU A 21 2.20 11.83 11.74
CA LEU A 21 2.06 11.61 10.30
C LEU A 21 2.42 10.19 9.89
N ARG A 22 3.52 9.62 10.41
CA ARG A 22 3.94 8.23 10.11
C ARG A 22 3.00 7.16 10.68
N VAL A 23 2.19 7.49 11.66
CA VAL A 23 1.12 6.62 12.15
C VAL A 23 -0.09 6.72 11.24
N ALA A 24 -0.48 7.94 10.85
CA ALA A 24 -1.65 8.18 10.00
C ALA A 24 -1.46 7.69 8.55
N VAL A 25 -0.21 7.66 8.06
CA VAL A 25 0.13 7.30 6.68
C VAL A 25 1.10 6.12 6.67
N GLY A 26 0.60 4.95 6.29
CA GLY A 26 1.41 3.77 6.04
C GLY A 26 2.01 3.80 4.63
N MET A 27 3.18 3.16 4.45
CA MET A 27 3.81 3.03 3.14
C MET A 27 4.27 1.60 2.88
N VAL A 28 3.97 1.10 1.69
CA VAL A 28 4.40 -0.19 1.16
C VAL A 28 5.26 0.06 -0.08
N PHE A 29 6.46 -0.48 -0.07
CA PHE A 29 7.45 -0.26 -1.13
C PHE A 29 7.33 -1.31 -2.24
N GLN A 30 7.87 -0.98 -3.40
CA GLN A 30 7.93 -1.82 -4.59
C GLN A 30 8.56 -3.20 -4.33
N HIS A 31 9.69 -3.22 -3.62
CA HIS A 31 10.33 -4.46 -3.21
C HIS A 31 9.94 -4.81 -1.78
N PRO A 32 9.49 -6.06 -1.52
CA PRO A 32 9.25 -6.50 -0.16
C PRO A 32 10.48 -6.27 0.73
N ASN A 33 10.26 -5.62 1.87
CA ASN A 33 11.33 -5.26 2.79
C ASN A 33 11.00 -5.65 4.24
N PRO A 34 10.68 -6.94 4.50
CA PRO A 34 10.49 -7.38 5.88
C PRO A 34 11.79 -7.16 6.66
N PHE A 35 11.66 -6.78 7.93
CA PHE A 35 12.82 -6.69 8.81
C PHE A 35 13.41 -8.08 9.08
N PRO A 36 14.70 -8.20 9.39
CA PRO A 36 15.34 -9.47 9.78
C PRO A 36 14.89 -9.90 11.19
N LEU A 37 13.60 -10.01 11.37
CA LEU A 37 12.88 -10.35 12.59
C LEU A 37 11.91 -11.49 12.30
N SER A 38 11.27 -12.02 13.34
CA SER A 38 10.14 -12.95 13.17
C SER A 38 8.97 -12.30 12.44
N ILE A 39 8.03 -13.11 11.92
CA ILE A 39 6.77 -12.63 11.34
C ILE A 39 6.03 -11.79 12.38
N ARG A 40 5.88 -12.30 13.61
CA ARG A 40 5.29 -11.62 14.75
C ARG A 40 5.94 -10.27 15.04
N ASP A 41 7.27 -10.23 15.14
CA ASP A 41 7.98 -9.01 15.51
C ASP A 41 8.03 -7.98 14.38
N ASN A 42 7.91 -8.40 13.11
CA ASN A 42 7.68 -7.48 12.00
C ASN A 42 6.41 -6.68 12.22
N ILE A 43 5.30 -7.34 12.57
CA ILE A 43 4.00 -6.69 12.78
C ILE A 43 4.03 -5.82 14.03
N LEU A 44 4.56 -6.33 15.13
CA LEU A 44 4.59 -5.62 16.40
C LEU A 44 5.63 -4.49 16.48
N TYR A 45 6.45 -4.32 15.44
CA TYR A 45 7.51 -3.32 15.44
C TYR A 45 6.99 -1.88 15.63
N GLY A 46 5.99 -1.48 14.86
CA GLY A 46 5.34 -0.17 14.97
C GLY A 46 4.60 0.00 16.30
N PRO A 47 3.63 -0.86 16.63
CA PRO A 47 2.85 -0.77 17.87
C PRO A 47 3.69 -0.69 19.15
N ARG A 48 4.77 -1.47 19.25
CA ARG A 48 5.69 -1.45 20.41
C ARG A 48 6.49 -0.15 20.55
N ARG A 49 6.65 0.61 19.47
CA ARG A 49 7.30 1.93 19.52
C ARG A 49 6.36 3.04 19.95
N MET A 50 5.07 2.87 19.70
CA MET A 50 4.05 3.85 20.06
C MET A 50 3.71 3.78 21.55
N ARG A 51 3.60 2.57 22.10
CA ARG A 51 3.23 2.34 23.50
C ARG A 51 3.61 0.95 23.98
N ARG A 52 3.53 0.75 25.30
CA ARG A 52 3.63 -0.59 25.87
C ARG A 52 2.37 -1.37 25.53
N ILE A 53 2.53 -2.60 25.06
CA ILE A 53 1.46 -3.55 24.75
C ILE A 53 1.63 -4.82 25.56
N SER A 54 0.55 -5.39 26.05
CA SER A 54 0.56 -6.69 26.72
C SER A 54 0.76 -7.82 25.71
N LYS A 55 1.06 -9.03 26.20
CA LYS A 55 1.19 -10.20 25.31
C LYS A 55 -0.13 -10.49 24.58
N ALA A 56 -1.26 -10.51 25.29
CA ALA A 56 -2.57 -10.79 24.72
C ALA A 56 -2.93 -9.76 23.64
N GLU A 57 -2.76 -8.48 23.92
CA GLU A 57 -2.98 -7.41 22.94
C GLU A 57 -2.05 -7.54 21.72
N GLY A 58 -0.80 -7.93 21.94
CA GLY A 58 0.13 -8.19 20.84
C GLY A 58 -0.33 -9.35 19.95
N ASP A 59 -0.86 -10.43 20.55
CA ASP A 59 -1.41 -11.57 19.80
C ASP A 59 -2.63 -11.15 18.97
N GLU A 60 -3.52 -10.30 19.51
CA GLU A 60 -4.67 -9.75 18.79
C GLU A 60 -4.25 -8.86 17.61
N ILE A 61 -3.27 -7.97 17.81
CA ILE A 61 -2.73 -7.11 16.73
C ILE A 61 -2.14 -7.97 15.62
N VAL A 62 -1.36 -8.99 15.95
CA VAL A 62 -0.73 -9.88 14.97
C VAL A 62 -1.79 -10.63 14.16
N GLU A 63 -2.76 -11.26 14.84
CA GLU A 63 -3.82 -12.00 14.15
C GLU A 63 -4.64 -11.09 13.24
N ARG A 64 -5.13 -9.95 13.76
CA ARG A 64 -5.90 -8.98 12.97
C ARG A 64 -5.11 -8.52 11.74
N SER A 65 -3.89 -8.02 11.92
CA SER A 65 -3.09 -7.48 10.82
C SER A 65 -2.77 -8.52 9.75
N LEU A 66 -2.53 -9.78 10.14
CA LEU A 66 -2.31 -10.87 9.21
C LEU A 66 -3.60 -11.29 8.49
N ARG A 67 -4.75 -11.26 9.15
CA ARG A 67 -6.06 -11.50 8.51
C ARG A 67 -6.40 -10.42 7.52
N ASP A 68 -6.21 -9.15 7.93
CA ASP A 68 -6.43 -7.98 7.06
C ASP A 68 -5.54 -8.02 5.83
N ALA A 69 -4.35 -8.61 5.92
CA ALA A 69 -3.42 -8.81 4.80
C ALA A 69 -3.61 -10.15 4.05
N GLY A 70 -4.63 -10.95 4.39
CA GLY A 70 -4.89 -12.26 3.78
C GLY A 70 -3.74 -13.26 3.94
N LEU A 71 -2.96 -13.16 5.01
CA LEU A 71 -1.76 -13.98 5.23
C LEU A 71 -1.85 -14.94 6.42
N PHE A 72 -2.82 -14.74 7.33
CA PHE A 72 -2.89 -15.43 8.61
C PHE A 72 -2.84 -16.97 8.47
N ASP A 73 -3.70 -17.55 7.63
CA ASP A 73 -3.83 -18.99 7.52
C ASP A 73 -2.58 -19.67 6.93
N GLU A 74 -1.75 -18.92 6.18
CA GLU A 74 -0.51 -19.42 5.61
C GLU A 74 0.67 -19.41 6.61
N VAL A 75 0.58 -18.56 7.66
CA VAL A 75 1.73 -18.33 8.55
C VAL A 75 1.44 -18.51 10.05
N LYS A 76 0.20 -18.81 10.44
CA LYS A 76 -0.22 -18.94 11.86
C LYS A 76 0.63 -19.90 12.68
N ASP A 77 1.12 -20.98 12.07
CA ASP A 77 1.92 -22.01 12.74
C ASP A 77 3.44 -21.71 12.74
N LYS A 78 3.86 -20.56 12.17
CA LYS A 78 5.27 -20.17 12.03
C LYS A 78 5.53 -18.70 12.35
N LEU A 79 4.71 -18.08 13.23
CA LEU A 79 4.80 -16.66 13.59
C LEU A 79 6.15 -16.24 14.16
N ASP A 80 6.84 -17.16 14.84
CA ASP A 80 8.14 -16.92 15.46
C ASP A 80 9.33 -17.22 14.50
N GLN A 81 9.05 -17.68 13.28
CA GLN A 81 10.06 -17.86 12.24
C GLN A 81 10.39 -16.51 11.55
N SER A 82 11.56 -16.48 10.90
CA SER A 82 12.02 -15.28 10.19
C SER A 82 11.06 -14.85 9.08
N GLY A 83 10.70 -13.58 9.05
CA GLY A 83 9.92 -12.96 7.97
C GLY A 83 10.65 -12.98 6.61
N LEU A 84 11.97 -13.19 6.59
CA LEU A 84 12.75 -13.33 5.35
C LEU A 84 12.65 -14.75 4.75
N GLY A 85 12.18 -15.74 5.51
CA GLY A 85 12.12 -17.15 5.09
C GLY A 85 10.84 -17.56 4.34
N ILE A 86 9.93 -16.61 4.09
CA ILE A 86 8.67 -16.86 3.37
C ILE A 86 8.76 -16.40 1.90
N SER A 87 7.80 -16.78 1.04
CA SER A 87 7.81 -16.43 -0.39
C SER A 87 7.71 -14.91 -0.62
N GLY A 88 8.12 -14.42 -1.80
CA GLY A 88 8.07 -12.99 -2.13
C GLY A 88 6.67 -12.39 -1.99
N GLY A 89 5.63 -13.07 -2.46
CA GLY A 89 4.24 -12.65 -2.28
C GLY A 89 3.80 -12.62 -0.81
N GLN A 90 4.25 -13.60 -0.01
CA GLN A 90 4.02 -13.60 1.44
C GLN A 90 4.78 -12.47 2.13
N GLN A 91 6.02 -12.18 1.71
CA GLN A 91 6.80 -11.06 2.24
C GLN A 91 6.12 -9.72 1.94
N GLN A 92 5.57 -9.53 0.75
CA GLN A 92 4.83 -8.31 0.41
C GLN A 92 3.59 -8.16 1.29
N ARG A 93 2.79 -9.23 1.45
CA ARG A 93 1.63 -9.19 2.35
C ARG A 93 2.03 -9.01 3.82
N LEU A 94 3.19 -9.51 4.25
CA LEU A 94 3.73 -9.23 5.58
C LEU A 94 4.09 -7.74 5.74
N CYS A 95 4.66 -7.10 4.72
CA CYS A 95 4.92 -5.66 4.74
C CYS A 95 3.64 -4.84 4.79
N ILE A 96 2.58 -5.29 4.10
CA ILE A 96 1.24 -4.67 4.21
C ILE A 96 0.69 -4.87 5.63
N ALA A 97 0.71 -6.10 6.18
CA ALA A 97 0.28 -6.39 7.56
C ALA A 97 1.01 -5.52 8.58
N ARG A 98 2.31 -5.34 8.42
CA ARG A 98 3.13 -4.45 9.26
C ARG A 98 2.67 -2.99 9.19
N ALA A 99 2.34 -2.50 8.00
CA ALA A 99 1.81 -1.15 7.83
C ALA A 99 0.43 -1.00 8.46
N LEU A 100 -0.44 -2.01 8.35
CA LEU A 100 -1.79 -2.02 8.93
C LEU A 100 -1.79 -2.13 10.46
N ALA A 101 -0.74 -2.66 11.07
CA ALA A 101 -0.67 -2.89 12.52
C ALA A 101 -0.78 -1.61 13.37
N VAL A 102 -0.49 -0.45 12.81
CA VAL A 102 -0.65 0.87 13.45
C VAL A 102 -1.95 1.56 13.07
N ASP A 103 -2.82 0.88 12.32
CA ASP A 103 -4.14 1.35 11.86
C ASP A 103 -4.10 2.71 11.12
N PRO A 104 -3.38 2.80 10.00
CA PRO A 104 -3.23 4.04 9.25
C PRO A 104 -4.53 4.43 8.54
N GLN A 105 -4.79 5.74 8.42
CA GLN A 105 -5.92 6.30 7.66
C GLN A 105 -5.65 6.24 6.14
N VAL A 106 -4.39 6.41 5.76
CA VAL A 106 -3.94 6.40 4.36
C VAL A 106 -2.86 5.33 4.19
N LEU A 107 -2.97 4.52 3.13
CA LEU A 107 -1.95 3.56 2.75
C LEU A 107 -1.42 3.90 1.36
N LEU A 108 -0.14 4.27 1.31
CA LEU A 108 0.58 4.51 0.07
C LEU A 108 1.24 3.22 -0.39
N MET A 109 1.07 2.84 -1.64
CA MET A 109 1.66 1.64 -2.23
C MET A 109 2.42 2.02 -3.50
N ASP A 110 3.73 1.81 -3.50
CA ASP A 110 4.59 2.07 -4.64
C ASP A 110 4.84 0.77 -5.41
N GLU A 111 4.24 0.61 -6.58
CA GLU A 111 4.30 -0.58 -7.43
C GLU A 111 4.20 -1.93 -6.69
N PRO A 112 3.19 -2.14 -5.83
CA PRO A 112 3.20 -3.21 -4.82
C PRO A 112 3.19 -4.63 -5.39
N THR A 113 3.00 -4.78 -6.72
CA THR A 113 2.90 -6.09 -7.39
C THR A 113 3.95 -6.31 -8.47
N SER A 114 4.83 -5.33 -8.75
CA SER A 114 5.77 -5.38 -9.86
C SER A 114 6.78 -6.54 -9.79
N ALA A 115 7.10 -7.01 -8.59
CA ALA A 115 8.04 -8.12 -8.34
C ALA A 115 7.34 -9.44 -8.02
N LEU A 116 6.02 -9.55 -8.21
CA LEU A 116 5.23 -10.71 -7.82
C LEU A 116 4.80 -11.57 -9.03
N ASP A 117 4.61 -12.86 -8.77
CA ASP A 117 3.96 -13.76 -9.71
C ASP A 117 2.47 -13.41 -9.88
N PRO A 118 1.80 -13.91 -10.96
CA PRO A 118 0.41 -13.55 -11.24
C PRO A 118 -0.58 -13.91 -10.12
N ILE A 119 -0.37 -15.00 -9.40
CA ILE A 119 -1.26 -15.46 -8.31
C ILE A 119 -1.12 -14.49 -7.13
N SER A 120 0.12 -14.21 -6.72
CA SER A 120 0.41 -13.23 -5.65
C SER A 120 -0.07 -11.82 -6.01
N THR A 121 0.03 -11.42 -7.28
CA THR A 121 -0.50 -10.16 -7.80
C THR A 121 -2.02 -10.08 -7.57
N GLY A 122 -2.78 -11.13 -7.96
CA GLY A 122 -4.22 -11.18 -7.75
C GLY A 122 -4.61 -11.02 -6.29
N LEU A 123 -3.92 -11.72 -5.39
CA LEU A 123 -4.16 -11.62 -3.94
C LEU A 123 -3.92 -10.21 -3.39
N VAL A 124 -2.87 -9.52 -3.87
CA VAL A 124 -2.59 -8.14 -3.45
C VAL A 124 -3.62 -7.16 -4.04
N GLU A 125 -4.09 -7.37 -5.27
CA GLU A 125 -5.16 -6.56 -5.88
C GLU A 125 -6.50 -6.70 -5.11
N GLU A 126 -6.90 -7.92 -4.77
CA GLU A 126 -8.09 -8.18 -3.94
C GLU A 126 -7.96 -7.52 -2.56
N LEU A 127 -6.76 -7.58 -1.97
CA LEU A 127 -6.46 -6.91 -0.71
C LEU A 127 -6.60 -5.38 -0.83
N MET A 128 -6.07 -4.76 -1.88
CA MET A 128 -6.22 -3.31 -2.12
C MET A 128 -7.70 -2.91 -2.19
N LEU A 129 -8.52 -3.66 -2.93
CA LEU A 129 -9.97 -3.42 -3.03
C LEU A 129 -10.69 -3.57 -1.68
N SER A 130 -10.28 -4.52 -0.86
CA SER A 130 -10.84 -4.71 0.48
C SER A 130 -10.48 -3.53 1.40
N LEU A 131 -9.21 -3.14 1.42
CA LEU A 131 -8.72 -2.04 2.25
C LEU A 131 -9.31 -0.68 1.86
N ALA A 132 -9.58 -0.46 0.56
CA ALA A 132 -10.16 0.78 0.06
C ALA A 132 -11.60 1.03 0.56
N ARG A 133 -12.28 0.03 1.14
CA ARG A 133 -13.61 0.19 1.75
C ARG A 133 -13.57 0.93 3.09
N GLU A 134 -12.44 0.89 3.78
CA GLU A 134 -12.31 1.39 5.15
C GLU A 134 -11.29 2.54 5.27
N ARG A 135 -10.39 2.67 4.29
CA ARG A 135 -9.30 3.65 4.32
C ARG A 135 -8.95 4.16 2.92
N THR A 136 -8.22 5.26 2.85
CA THR A 136 -7.70 5.76 1.58
C THR A 136 -6.49 4.93 1.15
N VAL A 137 -6.57 4.32 -0.04
CA VAL A 137 -5.45 3.60 -0.66
C VAL A 137 -4.98 4.38 -1.88
N VAL A 138 -3.70 4.75 -1.90
CA VAL A 138 -3.06 5.44 -3.02
C VAL A 138 -2.02 4.49 -3.61
N VAL A 139 -2.17 4.14 -4.89
CA VAL A 139 -1.28 3.20 -5.58
C VAL A 139 -0.55 3.91 -6.69
N VAL A 140 0.77 3.81 -6.72
CA VAL A 140 1.57 4.16 -7.91
C VAL A 140 1.80 2.87 -8.68
N THR A 141 1.48 2.88 -9.97
CA THR A 141 1.70 1.75 -10.86
C THR A 141 1.92 2.21 -12.30
N HIS A 142 2.79 1.54 -13.01
CA HIS A 142 2.91 1.67 -14.47
C HIS A 142 2.03 0.65 -15.23
N ASN A 143 1.34 -0.24 -14.50
CA ASN A 143 0.44 -1.24 -15.08
C ASN A 143 -0.97 -0.66 -15.23
N MET A 144 -1.32 -0.22 -16.45
CA MET A 144 -2.62 0.35 -16.75
C MET A 144 -3.79 -0.62 -16.47
N GLN A 145 -3.58 -1.92 -16.71
CA GLN A 145 -4.62 -2.92 -16.46
C GLN A 145 -4.89 -3.05 -14.96
N GLN A 146 -3.84 -3.00 -14.14
CA GLN A 146 -4.00 -2.97 -12.68
C GLN A 146 -4.78 -1.74 -12.24
N ALA A 147 -4.38 -0.54 -12.69
CA ALA A 147 -5.10 0.70 -12.37
C ALA A 147 -6.59 0.59 -12.71
N THR A 148 -6.93 0.03 -13.87
CA THR A 148 -8.32 -0.18 -14.30
C THR A 148 -9.10 -1.12 -13.38
N ARG A 149 -8.44 -2.12 -12.78
CA ARG A 149 -9.10 -3.10 -11.91
C ARG A 149 -9.29 -2.60 -10.48
N VAL A 150 -8.33 -1.81 -9.95
CA VAL A 150 -8.29 -1.54 -8.51
C VAL A 150 -8.59 -0.08 -8.12
N ALA A 151 -8.57 0.87 -9.06
CA ALA A 151 -8.69 2.28 -8.72
C ALA A 151 -10.06 2.86 -9.11
N ASP A 152 -10.67 3.63 -8.20
CA ASP A 152 -11.86 4.44 -8.49
C ASP A 152 -11.51 5.68 -9.30
N ARG A 153 -10.37 6.30 -8.99
CA ARG A 153 -9.82 7.48 -9.65
C ARG A 153 -8.38 7.24 -10.05
N THR A 154 -7.98 7.79 -11.18
CA THR A 154 -6.61 7.69 -11.71
C THR A 154 -6.08 9.07 -12.05
N ALA A 155 -4.84 9.33 -11.69
CA ALA A 155 -4.07 10.50 -12.07
C ALA A 155 -2.91 10.06 -12.97
N PHE A 156 -2.85 10.58 -14.20
CA PHE A 156 -1.78 10.30 -15.13
C PHE A 156 -0.70 11.35 -15.04
N PHE A 157 0.50 10.92 -14.66
CA PHE A 157 1.69 11.77 -14.59
C PHE A 157 2.65 11.46 -15.75
N TYR A 158 3.22 12.50 -16.34
CA TYR A 158 4.27 12.39 -17.34
C TYR A 158 5.35 13.43 -17.11
N LEU A 159 6.61 13.00 -17.01
CA LEU A 159 7.78 13.87 -16.73
C LEU A 159 7.57 14.83 -15.55
N GLY A 160 6.90 14.39 -14.49
CA GLY A 160 6.64 15.18 -13.30
C GLY A 160 5.43 16.12 -13.39
N GLU A 161 4.73 16.16 -14.52
CA GLU A 161 3.50 16.93 -14.73
C GLU A 161 2.26 16.05 -14.55
N LEU A 162 1.25 16.53 -13.83
CA LEU A 162 -0.08 15.94 -13.83
C LEU A 162 -0.76 16.28 -15.18
N VAL A 163 -0.90 15.28 -16.03
CA VAL A 163 -1.51 15.45 -17.36
C VAL A 163 -3.02 15.40 -17.29
N GLU A 164 -3.56 14.39 -16.63
CA GLU A 164 -5.01 14.20 -16.50
C GLU A 164 -5.35 13.46 -15.22
N GLU A 165 -6.50 13.79 -14.63
CA GLU A 165 -7.03 13.14 -13.43
C GLU A 165 -8.55 13.01 -13.53
N GLY A 166 -9.08 11.86 -13.11
CA GLY A 166 -10.52 11.65 -13.13
C GLY A 166 -10.94 10.24 -12.72
N PRO A 167 -12.25 9.95 -12.83
CA PRO A 167 -12.76 8.59 -12.64
C PRO A 167 -12.04 7.63 -13.59
N THR A 168 -11.50 6.54 -13.05
CA THR A 168 -10.69 5.56 -13.81
C THR A 168 -11.38 5.12 -15.10
N LYS A 169 -12.67 4.78 -15.02
CA LYS A 169 -13.43 4.34 -16.18
C LYS A 169 -13.41 5.37 -17.32
N HIS A 170 -13.55 6.66 -17.02
CA HIS A 170 -13.52 7.71 -18.04
C HIS A 170 -12.11 7.91 -18.59
N LEU A 171 -11.11 8.00 -17.75
CA LEU A 171 -9.74 8.21 -18.16
C LEU A 171 -9.25 7.12 -19.13
N PHE A 172 -9.68 5.86 -18.93
CA PHE A 172 -9.27 4.75 -19.79
C PHE A 172 -10.17 4.53 -21.01
N SER A 173 -11.42 5.02 -21.04
CA SER A 173 -12.34 4.83 -22.18
C SER A 173 -12.44 6.05 -23.09
N ASP A 174 -12.35 7.26 -22.53
CA ASP A 174 -12.55 8.53 -23.24
C ASP A 174 -11.71 9.64 -22.59
N PRO A 175 -10.37 9.54 -22.69
CA PRO A 175 -9.46 10.53 -22.13
C PRO A 175 -9.62 11.87 -22.84
N ARG A 176 -9.56 12.96 -22.08
CA ARG A 176 -9.69 14.34 -22.57
C ARG A 176 -8.39 14.87 -23.16
N GLU A 177 -7.26 14.43 -22.59
CA GLU A 177 -5.95 14.88 -22.99
C GLU A 177 -5.36 13.97 -24.08
N GLN A 178 -4.85 14.58 -25.16
CA GLN A 178 -4.24 13.84 -26.26
C GLN A 178 -3.06 12.98 -25.77
N ARG A 179 -2.25 13.49 -24.85
CA ARG A 179 -1.13 12.74 -24.24
C ARG A 179 -1.58 11.48 -23.53
N THR A 180 -2.72 11.54 -22.81
CA THR A 180 -3.31 10.35 -22.17
C THR A 180 -3.72 9.32 -23.21
N GLN A 181 -4.38 9.77 -24.29
CA GLN A 181 -4.81 8.90 -25.39
C GLN A 181 -3.62 8.23 -26.09
N GLU A 182 -2.56 8.99 -26.38
CA GLU A 182 -1.34 8.47 -26.99
C GLU A 182 -0.66 7.42 -26.10
N TYR A 183 -0.59 7.68 -24.79
CA TYR A 183 -0.05 6.72 -23.83
C TYR A 183 -0.86 5.43 -23.77
N LEU A 184 -2.18 5.52 -23.68
CA LEU A 184 -3.07 4.35 -23.61
C LEU A 184 -3.06 3.51 -24.90
N THR A 185 -2.84 4.15 -26.06
CA THR A 185 -2.77 3.47 -27.38
C THR A 185 -1.38 2.98 -27.75
N GLY A 186 -0.37 3.19 -26.89
CA GLY A 186 1.03 2.82 -27.18
C GLY A 186 1.69 3.66 -28.29
N ARG A 187 1.13 4.82 -28.60
CA ARG A 187 1.65 5.75 -29.63
C ARG A 187 2.48 6.88 -29.04
N PHE A 188 2.93 6.68 -27.82
CA PHE A 188 3.70 7.65 -27.06
C PHE A 188 5.17 7.60 -27.50
N GLY A 189 5.65 8.63 -28.21
CA GLY A 189 7.02 8.72 -28.70
C GLY A 189 7.22 9.91 -29.63
#